data_27feea1935e3cc20db742749b95f9390
#
_entry.id   27feea1935e3cc20db742749b95f9390
#
_cell.length_a   1.000
_cell.length_b   1.000
_cell.length_c   1.000
_cell.angle_alpha   90.00
_cell.angle_beta   90.00
_cell.angle_gamma   90.00
#
_symmetry.space_group_name_H-M   'P 1'
#
loop_
_entity.id
_entity.type
_entity.pdbx_description
1 polymer ?
#
loop_
_entity_poly.entity_id
_entity_poly.type
_entity_poly.pdbx_seq_one_letter_code
_entity_poly.pdbx_strand_id
1 'polypeptide(L)'
;MKRNCEFIDLGEFEMTSPVMRVSDPCYERDVWCCGTVDHCKLGTWEAGVLKTDEGEWGTRCAVLAVRHKDTGPDFNVIRLGKVRKVACKCVEQSFEVGVDSGQAGFFDDAFYQNDTVFEELPAPGFAIGDLWYRLVCDITLSKMSAGVLPYGVVSSSGFGDGGYACYTHADKSGEIDFACIVFIEE
;
A
#
# COMPACT_ATOMS: atom_id res chain seq x y z
N MET A 1 -25.94 8.94 -7.24
CA MET A 1 -24.93 9.78 -7.93
C MET A 1 -23.72 8.89 -8.20
N LYS A 2 -23.12 8.93 -9.40
CA LYS A 2 -21.83 8.29 -9.61
C LYS A 2 -20.79 9.06 -8.81
N ARG A 3 -20.09 8.41 -7.89
CA ARG A 3 -18.92 9.00 -7.21
C ARG A 3 -17.89 9.38 -8.28
N ASN A 4 -17.32 10.56 -8.16
CA ASN A 4 -16.19 10.94 -9.01
C ASN A 4 -14.96 10.18 -8.51
N CYS A 5 -14.37 9.34 -9.35
CA CYS A 5 -13.22 8.51 -9.01
C CYS A 5 -12.06 8.88 -9.92
N GLU A 6 -10.88 9.06 -9.34
CA GLU A 6 -9.64 9.35 -10.05
C GLU A 6 -8.57 8.33 -9.62
N PHE A 7 -7.99 7.63 -10.61
CA PHE A 7 -6.82 6.79 -10.36
C PHE A 7 -5.55 7.59 -10.66
N ILE A 8 -4.62 7.57 -9.73
CA ILE A 8 -3.36 8.32 -9.78
C ILE A 8 -2.20 7.33 -9.71
N ASP A 9 -1.31 7.38 -10.71
CA ASP A 9 -0.06 6.64 -10.68
C ASP A 9 0.90 7.33 -9.70
N LEU A 10 1.45 6.57 -8.76
CA LEU A 10 2.34 7.08 -7.70
C LEU A 10 3.83 6.91 -8.02
N GLY A 11 4.17 6.07 -9.00
CA GLY A 11 5.53 5.75 -9.37
C GLY A 11 5.91 4.30 -9.05
N GLU A 12 7.21 4.06 -8.95
CA GLU A 12 7.80 2.72 -8.83
C GLU A 12 8.60 2.57 -7.54
N PHE A 13 8.68 1.34 -7.04
CA PHE A 13 9.56 0.94 -5.93
C PHE A 13 10.13 -0.45 -6.19
N GLU A 14 11.16 -0.83 -5.45
CA GLU A 14 11.84 -2.12 -5.62
C GLU A 14 11.43 -3.11 -4.52
N MET A 15 11.21 -4.37 -4.93
CA MET A 15 11.09 -5.52 -4.06
C MET A 15 12.36 -6.38 -4.21
N THR A 16 13.14 -6.46 -3.16
CA THR A 16 14.41 -7.22 -3.12
C THR A 16 14.28 -8.53 -2.34
N SER A 17 13.22 -8.64 -1.53
CA SER A 17 12.85 -9.85 -0.81
C SER A 17 11.51 -10.38 -1.31
N PRO A 18 11.25 -11.70 -1.22
CA PRO A 18 9.99 -12.28 -1.65
C PRO A 18 8.84 -12.08 -0.65
N VAL A 19 9.04 -11.26 0.37
CA VAL A 19 8.06 -10.99 1.42
C VAL A 19 7.68 -9.52 1.40
N MET A 20 6.41 -9.25 1.15
CA MET A 20 5.83 -7.91 1.20
C MET A 20 5.07 -7.75 2.51
N ARG A 21 5.47 -6.80 3.33
CA ARG A 21 4.73 -6.40 4.52
C ARG A 21 3.58 -5.48 4.14
N VAL A 22 2.41 -5.77 4.70
CA VAL A 22 1.20 -4.97 4.53
C VAL A 22 0.74 -4.53 5.90
N SER A 23 0.86 -3.25 6.19
CA SER A 23 0.71 -2.74 7.56
C SER A 23 0.37 -1.26 7.61
N ASP A 24 -0.24 -0.85 8.71
CA ASP A 24 -0.06 0.50 9.22
C ASP A 24 1.42 0.67 9.59
N PRO A 25 2.10 1.69 9.06
CA PRO A 25 3.54 1.90 9.30
C PRO A 25 3.89 2.23 10.76
N CYS A 26 2.93 2.57 11.62
CA CYS A 26 3.17 2.78 13.04
C CYS A 26 3.40 1.48 13.82
N TYR A 27 3.04 0.32 13.25
CA TYR A 27 3.14 -0.95 13.94
C TYR A 27 4.53 -1.57 13.83
N GLU A 28 4.99 -2.15 14.94
CA GLU A 28 6.13 -3.06 14.94
C GLU A 28 5.80 -4.37 14.17
N ARG A 29 6.84 -5.13 13.82
CA ARG A 29 6.72 -6.32 12.96
C ARG A 29 5.79 -7.41 13.48
N ASP A 30 5.70 -7.56 14.81
CA ASP A 30 5.00 -8.68 15.45
C ASP A 30 3.57 -8.34 15.91
N VAL A 31 3.04 -7.22 15.45
CA VAL A 31 1.67 -6.81 15.77
C VAL A 31 0.67 -7.66 14.97
N TRP A 32 -0.33 -8.21 15.65
CA TRP A 32 -1.28 -9.19 15.12
C TRP A 32 -2.16 -8.68 13.96
N CYS A 33 -2.35 -7.37 13.85
CA CYS A 33 -3.23 -6.76 12.84
C CYS A 33 -2.50 -6.29 11.57
N CYS A 34 -1.21 -6.59 11.44
CA CYS A 34 -0.47 -6.47 10.19
C CYS A 34 -0.26 -7.85 9.55
N GLY A 35 0.00 -7.88 8.25
CA GLY A 35 0.22 -9.11 7.52
C GLY A 35 1.47 -9.08 6.66
N THR A 36 1.86 -10.27 6.21
CA THR A 36 2.85 -10.44 5.16
C THR A 36 2.24 -11.21 4.00
N VAL A 37 2.66 -10.86 2.81
CA VAL A 37 2.38 -11.60 1.58
C VAL A 37 3.68 -12.25 1.14
N ASP A 38 3.71 -13.57 1.18
CA ASP A 38 4.87 -14.37 0.79
C ASP A 38 4.84 -14.66 -0.71
N HIS A 39 5.98 -15.09 -1.25
CA HIS A 39 6.15 -15.43 -2.67
C HIS A 39 5.90 -14.26 -3.64
N CYS A 40 6.17 -13.04 -3.21
CA CYS A 40 6.13 -11.88 -4.09
C CYS A 40 7.26 -11.92 -5.11
N LYS A 41 6.97 -11.51 -6.34
CA LYS A 41 7.99 -11.34 -7.37
C LYS A 41 9.00 -10.29 -6.96
N LEU A 42 10.27 -10.57 -7.26
CA LEU A 42 11.36 -9.62 -7.08
C LEU A 42 11.43 -8.65 -8.25
N GLY A 43 11.97 -7.46 -8.01
CA GLY A 43 12.18 -6.42 -9.02
C GLY A 43 11.27 -5.23 -8.85
N THR A 44 11.03 -4.52 -9.95
CA THR A 44 10.30 -3.25 -9.95
C THR A 44 8.79 -3.47 -9.87
N TRP A 45 8.18 -2.78 -8.92
CA TRP A 45 6.74 -2.71 -8.75
C TRP A 45 6.23 -1.30 -9.01
N GLU A 46 5.09 -1.20 -9.64
CA GLU A 46 4.35 0.05 -9.84
C GLU A 46 3.27 0.19 -8.76
N ALA A 47 3.05 1.41 -8.31
CA ALA A 47 2.05 1.75 -7.30
C ALA A 47 1.04 2.77 -7.83
N GLY A 48 -0.19 2.66 -7.36
CA GLY A 48 -1.24 3.62 -7.69
C GLY A 48 -2.32 3.70 -6.61
N VAL A 49 -2.99 4.82 -6.56
CA VAL A 49 -4.08 5.09 -5.63
C VAL A 49 -5.37 5.48 -6.36
N LEU A 50 -6.48 4.84 -6.01
CA LEU A 50 -7.80 5.30 -6.41
C LEU A 50 -8.31 6.30 -5.37
N LYS A 51 -8.65 7.49 -5.81
CA LYS A 51 -9.31 8.49 -4.98
C LYS A 51 -10.77 8.64 -5.35
N THR A 52 -11.60 8.89 -4.34
CA THR A 52 -13.04 9.11 -4.48
C THR A 52 -13.45 10.42 -3.81
N ASP A 53 -14.40 11.10 -4.43
CA ASP A 53 -15.05 12.27 -3.84
C ASP A 53 -16.16 11.81 -2.89
N GLU A 54 -15.95 12.01 -1.60
CA GLU A 54 -16.86 11.62 -0.52
C GLU A 54 -17.71 12.80 -0.02
N GLY A 55 -17.93 13.80 -0.88
CA GLY A 55 -18.78 14.94 -0.60
C GLY A 55 -18.23 15.83 0.52
N GLU A 56 -18.97 15.97 1.62
CA GLU A 56 -18.56 16.80 2.78
C GLU A 56 -17.25 16.33 3.43
N TRP A 57 -16.88 15.06 3.25
CA TRP A 57 -15.63 14.46 3.74
C TRP A 57 -14.43 14.71 2.82
N GLY A 58 -14.67 15.34 1.65
CA GLY A 58 -13.64 15.64 0.66
C GLY A 58 -13.14 14.41 -0.09
N THR A 59 -12.05 14.59 -0.81
CA THR A 59 -11.42 13.52 -1.59
C THR A 59 -10.62 12.59 -0.65
N ARG A 60 -10.86 11.29 -0.74
CA ARG A 60 -10.24 10.24 0.07
C ARG A 60 -9.52 9.18 -0.76
N CYS A 61 -8.47 8.58 -0.22
CA CYS A 61 -7.85 7.39 -0.81
C CYS A 61 -8.79 6.20 -0.58
N ALA A 62 -9.34 5.64 -1.64
CA ALA A 62 -10.29 4.53 -1.55
C ALA A 62 -9.61 3.17 -1.72
N VAL A 63 -8.58 3.08 -2.57
CA VAL A 63 -7.80 1.86 -2.80
C VAL A 63 -6.34 2.24 -2.99
N LEU A 64 -5.44 1.57 -2.29
CA LEU A 64 -4.01 1.56 -2.59
C LEU A 64 -3.68 0.25 -3.29
N ALA A 65 -2.99 0.29 -4.41
CA ALA A 65 -2.66 -0.90 -5.18
C ALA A 65 -1.23 -0.89 -5.68
N VAL A 66 -0.66 -2.10 -5.77
CA VAL A 66 0.68 -2.35 -6.31
C VAL A 66 0.65 -3.52 -7.30
N ARG A 67 1.51 -3.47 -8.31
CA ARG A 67 1.67 -4.56 -9.26
C ARG A 67 3.13 -4.72 -9.67
N HIS A 68 3.55 -5.94 -9.94
CA HIS A 68 4.83 -6.19 -10.58
C HIS A 68 4.79 -5.62 -12.02
N LYS A 69 5.79 -4.84 -12.38
CA LYS A 69 5.82 -4.04 -13.62
C LYS A 69 5.57 -4.88 -14.87
N ASP A 70 6.20 -6.05 -14.96
CA ASP A 70 6.19 -6.87 -16.19
C ASP A 70 5.03 -7.87 -16.24
N THR A 71 4.52 -8.33 -15.11
CA THR A 71 3.58 -9.47 -15.06
C THR A 71 2.26 -9.17 -14.37
N GLY A 72 2.22 -8.16 -13.51
CA GLY A 72 1.02 -7.83 -12.75
C GLY A 72 -0.13 -7.35 -13.64
N PRO A 73 -1.39 -7.62 -13.25
CA PRO A 73 -2.56 -7.17 -13.98
C PRO A 73 -2.59 -5.63 -14.06
N ASP A 74 -3.10 -5.12 -15.19
CA ASP A 74 -3.20 -3.68 -15.41
C ASP A 74 -4.11 -3.00 -14.36
N PHE A 75 -3.72 -1.82 -13.88
CA PHE A 75 -4.51 -1.00 -12.97
C PHE A 75 -5.88 -0.55 -13.52
N ASN A 76 -6.18 -0.78 -14.78
CA ASN A 76 -7.51 -0.54 -15.34
C ASN A 76 -8.62 -1.28 -14.57
N VAL A 77 -8.30 -2.38 -13.94
CA VAL A 77 -9.21 -3.11 -13.04
C VAL A 77 -9.67 -2.25 -11.87
N ILE A 78 -8.78 -1.40 -11.35
CA ILE A 78 -9.06 -0.48 -10.24
C ILE A 78 -9.65 0.83 -10.76
N ARG A 79 -9.10 1.39 -11.85
CA ARG A 79 -9.56 2.63 -12.50
C ARG A 79 -11.05 2.62 -12.85
N LEU A 80 -11.63 1.45 -13.05
CA LEU A 80 -13.03 1.30 -13.44
C LEU A 80 -14.00 1.12 -12.25
N GLY A 81 -13.52 1.29 -11.00
CA GLY A 81 -14.33 1.06 -9.80
C GLY A 81 -14.86 -0.39 -9.70
N LYS A 82 -14.11 -1.35 -10.24
CA LYS A 82 -14.51 -2.76 -10.31
C LYS A 82 -13.66 -3.66 -9.43
N VAL A 83 -13.03 -3.12 -8.38
CA VAL A 83 -12.13 -3.88 -7.50
C VAL A 83 -12.80 -5.16 -7.03
N ARG A 84 -14.05 -5.11 -6.59
CA ARG A 84 -14.81 -6.31 -6.21
C ARG A 84 -15.08 -7.27 -7.36
N LYS A 85 -15.32 -6.79 -8.58
CA LYS A 85 -15.63 -7.66 -9.73
C LYS A 85 -14.41 -8.31 -10.34
N VAL A 86 -13.25 -7.70 -10.18
CA VAL A 86 -11.97 -8.27 -10.62
C VAL A 86 -11.36 -9.11 -9.52
N ALA A 87 -11.45 -8.68 -8.27
CA ALA A 87 -11.14 -9.50 -7.11
C ALA A 87 -11.84 -10.87 -7.17
N CYS A 88 -13.13 -10.92 -7.53
CA CYS A 88 -13.90 -12.17 -7.64
C CYS A 88 -13.41 -13.17 -8.71
N LYS A 89 -12.51 -12.79 -9.64
CA LYS A 89 -12.04 -13.69 -10.71
C LYS A 89 -10.56 -14.01 -10.67
N CYS A 90 -9.74 -13.17 -10.05
CA CYS A 90 -8.28 -13.28 -10.12
C CYS A 90 -7.57 -12.95 -8.80
N VAL A 91 -8.28 -12.49 -7.77
CA VAL A 91 -7.68 -11.99 -6.53
C VAL A 91 -8.40 -12.60 -5.33
N GLU A 92 -7.66 -13.23 -4.46
CA GLU A 92 -8.20 -13.76 -3.21
C GLU A 92 -8.00 -12.77 -2.08
N GLN A 93 -8.98 -12.65 -1.19
CA GLN A 93 -8.80 -11.90 0.05
C GLN A 93 -7.78 -12.65 0.90
N SER A 94 -6.63 -12.01 1.15
CA SER A 94 -5.54 -12.63 1.89
C SER A 94 -5.71 -12.47 3.39
N PHE A 95 -6.03 -11.26 3.86
CA PHE A 95 -6.24 -10.95 5.28
C PHE A 95 -6.85 -9.55 5.46
N GLU A 96 -7.11 -9.17 6.70
CA GLU A 96 -7.52 -7.83 7.10
C GLU A 96 -6.36 -7.09 7.75
N VAL A 97 -6.12 -5.86 7.30
CA VAL A 97 -5.08 -4.97 7.83
C VAL A 97 -5.71 -4.01 8.82
N GLY A 98 -5.23 -4.01 10.05
CA GLY A 98 -5.63 -3.01 11.05
C GLY A 98 -4.87 -1.70 10.84
N VAL A 99 -5.55 -0.59 11.10
CA VAL A 99 -5.01 0.77 10.97
C VAL A 99 -5.40 1.60 12.18
N ASP A 100 -4.42 2.20 12.84
CA ASP A 100 -4.57 3.10 13.99
C ASP A 100 -3.96 4.48 13.77
N SER A 101 -3.10 4.66 12.74
CA SER A 101 -2.50 5.95 12.43
C SER A 101 -3.12 6.66 11.22
N GLY A 102 -4.20 6.10 10.68
CA GLY A 102 -4.87 6.64 9.50
C GLY A 102 -4.10 6.44 8.20
N GLN A 103 -3.16 5.50 8.15
CA GLN A 103 -2.34 5.19 6.98
C GLN A 103 -2.04 3.71 6.87
N ALA A 104 -1.86 3.20 5.66
CA ALA A 104 -1.43 1.84 5.41
C ALA A 104 -0.59 1.76 4.13
N GLY A 105 0.25 0.72 4.04
CA GLY A 105 1.15 0.60 2.91
C GLY A 105 1.60 -0.82 2.61
N PHE A 106 2.34 -0.92 1.52
CA PHE A 106 3.04 -2.11 1.07
C PHE A 106 4.54 -1.84 1.11
N PHE A 107 5.30 -2.71 1.74
CA PHE A 107 6.73 -2.50 1.98
C PHE A 107 7.49 -3.81 1.74
N ASP A 108 8.68 -3.73 1.13
CA ASP A 108 9.63 -4.84 1.19
C ASP A 108 9.96 -5.11 2.65
N ASP A 109 9.67 -6.32 3.14
CA ASP A 109 9.86 -6.66 4.55
C ASP A 109 11.30 -6.50 5.01
N ALA A 110 12.28 -6.67 4.14
CA ALA A 110 13.69 -6.47 4.46
C ALA A 110 14.04 -5.01 4.85
N PHE A 111 13.25 -4.05 4.37
CA PHE A 111 13.48 -2.61 4.58
C PHE A 111 12.40 -1.91 5.41
N TYR A 112 11.46 -2.66 5.95
CA TYR A 112 10.42 -2.09 6.81
C TYR A 112 11.02 -1.49 8.09
N GLN A 113 10.71 -0.23 8.36
CA GLN A 113 11.25 0.54 9.51
C GLN A 113 12.79 0.58 9.57
N ASN A 114 13.44 0.60 8.42
CA ASN A 114 14.89 0.56 8.32
C ASN A 114 15.44 1.93 7.86
N ASP A 115 16.05 2.65 8.79
CA ASP A 115 16.65 3.98 8.53
C ASP A 115 17.92 3.91 7.68
N THR A 116 18.55 2.74 7.52
CA THR A 116 19.78 2.59 6.74
C THR A 116 19.60 2.78 5.23
N VAL A 117 18.35 2.84 4.76
CA VAL A 117 18.02 3.20 3.37
C VAL A 117 18.29 4.68 3.06
N PHE A 118 18.51 5.51 4.08
CA PHE A 118 18.81 6.91 3.93
C PHE A 118 20.32 7.15 4.07
N GLU A 119 20.87 8.02 3.24
CA GLU A 119 22.29 8.37 3.26
C GLU A 119 22.68 9.14 4.54
N GLU A 120 21.73 9.89 5.11
CA GLU A 120 21.93 10.63 6.36
C GLU A 120 21.29 9.88 7.53
N LEU A 121 22.12 9.48 8.48
CA LEU A 121 21.65 8.88 9.73
C LEU A 121 20.93 9.94 10.58
N PRO A 122 19.89 9.54 11.32
CA PRO A 122 19.19 10.44 12.22
C PRO A 122 20.14 11.04 13.27
N ALA A 123 19.86 12.27 13.70
CA ALA A 123 20.59 12.93 14.76
C ALA A 123 20.55 12.09 16.06
N PRO A 124 21.58 12.18 16.93
CA PRO A 124 21.58 11.48 18.21
C PRO A 124 20.30 11.76 19.02
N GLY A 125 19.61 10.71 19.45
CA GLY A 125 18.36 10.81 20.22
C GLY A 125 17.10 10.35 19.48
N PHE A 126 17.19 10.03 18.19
CA PHE A 126 16.10 9.36 17.47
C PHE A 126 16.16 7.84 17.70
N ALA A 127 15.01 7.21 17.88
CA ALA A 127 14.91 5.77 17.90
C ALA A 127 15.14 5.19 16.49
N ILE A 128 15.48 3.91 16.41
CA ILE A 128 15.62 3.19 15.14
C ILE A 128 14.25 3.16 14.46
N GLY A 129 14.20 3.52 13.19
CA GLY A 129 12.97 3.57 12.39
C GLY A 129 12.26 4.93 12.40
N ASP A 130 12.67 5.88 13.23
CA ASP A 130 12.04 7.20 13.33
C ASP A 130 12.15 8.01 12.04
N LEU A 131 13.29 7.95 11.35
CA LEU A 131 13.50 8.66 10.09
C LEU A 131 12.62 8.07 8.98
N TRP A 132 12.55 6.74 8.90
CA TRP A 132 11.69 6.03 7.98
C TRP A 132 10.22 6.37 8.23
N TYR A 133 9.75 6.34 9.48
CA TYR A 133 8.38 6.67 9.83
C TYR A 133 8.02 8.14 9.54
N ARG A 134 8.95 9.07 9.77
CA ARG A 134 8.76 10.48 9.41
C ARG A 134 8.56 10.68 7.90
N LEU A 135 9.37 10.00 7.07
CA LEU A 135 9.16 10.03 5.61
C LEU A 135 7.77 9.53 5.23
N VAL A 136 7.33 8.44 5.83
CA VAL A 136 5.99 7.88 5.62
C VAL A 136 4.91 8.91 5.99
N CYS A 137 5.03 9.56 7.14
CA CYS A 137 4.10 10.61 7.57
C CYS A 137 4.13 11.82 6.63
N ASP A 138 5.29 12.27 6.19
CA ASP A 138 5.41 13.39 5.24
C ASP A 138 4.71 13.09 3.92
N ILE A 139 4.78 11.85 3.43
CA ILE A 139 4.08 11.39 2.24
C ILE A 139 2.56 11.45 2.43
N THR A 140 2.05 10.88 3.51
CA THR A 140 0.60 10.79 3.75
C THR A 140 -0.04 12.11 4.15
N LEU A 141 0.72 13.01 4.77
CA LEU A 141 0.30 14.39 5.10
C LEU A 141 0.44 15.35 3.92
N SER A 142 1.03 14.93 2.81
CA SER A 142 1.09 15.74 1.60
C SER A 142 -0.30 15.93 0.98
N LYS A 143 -0.41 16.87 0.02
CA LYS A 143 -1.66 17.06 -0.76
C LYS A 143 -2.08 15.80 -1.51
N MET A 144 -1.12 14.96 -1.88
CA MET A 144 -1.37 13.69 -2.56
C MET A 144 -1.92 12.64 -1.60
N SER A 145 -1.61 12.72 -0.31
CA SER A 145 -1.97 11.74 0.72
C SER A 145 -1.55 10.29 0.39
N ALA A 146 -0.61 10.14 -0.52
CA ALA A 146 -0.04 8.86 -0.97
C ALA A 146 1.26 9.10 -1.71
N GLY A 147 2.14 8.10 -1.73
CA GLY A 147 3.38 8.15 -2.52
C GLY A 147 4.28 6.94 -2.26
N VAL A 148 5.27 6.79 -3.12
CA VAL A 148 6.30 5.75 -3.01
C VAL A 148 7.46 6.20 -2.12
N LEU A 149 8.11 5.24 -1.51
CA LEU A 149 9.39 5.35 -0.83
C LEU A 149 10.32 4.27 -1.40
N PRO A 150 11.64 4.27 -1.15
CA PRO A 150 12.58 3.41 -1.90
C PRO A 150 12.19 1.94 -1.99
N TYR A 151 11.58 1.36 -0.96
CA TYR A 151 11.19 -0.05 -0.91
C TYR A 151 9.74 -0.22 -0.48
N GLY A 152 8.86 0.64 -1.01
CA GLY A 152 7.44 0.54 -0.68
C GLY A 152 6.59 1.70 -1.14
N VAL A 153 5.34 1.68 -0.70
CA VAL A 153 4.34 2.71 -0.96
C VAL A 153 3.39 2.83 0.22
N VAL A 154 2.92 4.03 0.48
CA VAL A 154 1.97 4.31 1.56
C VAL A 154 0.88 5.27 1.11
N SER A 155 -0.31 5.18 1.70
CA SER A 155 -1.38 6.17 1.54
C SER A 155 -2.16 6.37 2.84
N SER A 156 -2.89 7.47 2.91
CA SER A 156 -3.97 7.60 3.91
C SER A 156 -5.03 6.51 3.70
N SER A 157 -5.66 6.06 4.76
CA SER A 157 -6.60 4.93 4.79
C SER A 157 -8.06 5.37 4.78
N GLY A 158 -8.52 5.99 3.69
CA GLY A 158 -9.92 6.36 3.54
C GLY A 158 -10.42 7.32 4.63
N PHE A 159 -11.23 6.82 5.56
CA PHE A 159 -11.76 7.60 6.68
C PHE A 159 -10.92 7.51 7.97
N GLY A 160 -9.80 6.84 7.93
CA GLY A 160 -8.86 6.75 9.07
C GLY A 160 -8.74 5.35 9.64
N ASP A 161 -8.85 5.23 10.95
CA ASP A 161 -8.66 3.98 11.68
C ASP A 161 -9.72 2.93 11.35
N GLY A 162 -9.32 1.65 11.35
CA GLY A 162 -10.23 0.55 11.03
C GLY A 162 -9.52 -0.72 10.57
N GLY A 163 -10.33 -1.71 10.16
CA GLY A 163 -9.87 -2.93 9.51
C GLY A 163 -10.19 -2.89 8.01
N TYR A 164 -9.20 -3.19 7.18
CA TYR A 164 -9.31 -3.07 5.72
C TYR A 164 -8.86 -4.34 5.02
N ALA A 165 -9.67 -4.78 4.05
CA ALA A 165 -9.37 -5.99 3.31
C ALA A 165 -8.17 -5.80 2.37
N CYS A 166 -7.21 -6.72 2.46
CA CYS A 166 -6.10 -6.86 1.53
C CYS A 166 -6.39 -8.01 0.56
N TYR A 167 -6.22 -7.76 -0.73
CA TYR A 167 -6.41 -8.72 -1.80
C TYR A 167 -5.10 -8.91 -2.56
N THR A 168 -4.83 -10.14 -2.99
CA THR A 168 -3.64 -10.49 -3.77
C THR A 168 -4.01 -11.27 -5.03
N HIS A 169 -3.16 -11.19 -6.04
CA HIS A 169 -3.21 -12.02 -7.24
C HIS A 169 -1.87 -12.74 -7.42
N ALA A 170 -1.94 -14.03 -7.74
CA ALA A 170 -0.79 -14.82 -8.12
C ALA A 170 -0.81 -15.10 -9.62
N ASP A 171 0.33 -15.05 -10.25
CA ASP A 171 0.48 -15.45 -11.64
C ASP A 171 0.41 -16.98 -11.81
N LYS A 172 0.62 -17.46 -13.05
CA LYS A 172 0.55 -18.89 -13.36
C LYS A 172 1.63 -19.72 -12.69
N SER A 173 2.72 -19.11 -12.23
CA SER A 173 3.79 -19.78 -11.48
C SER A 173 3.50 -19.86 -9.97
N GLY A 174 2.47 -19.17 -9.52
CA GLY A 174 2.11 -19.05 -8.11
C GLY A 174 2.84 -17.92 -7.38
N GLU A 175 3.57 -17.08 -8.10
CA GLU A 175 4.20 -15.89 -7.52
C GLU A 175 3.20 -14.73 -7.48
N ILE A 176 3.19 -14.01 -6.36
CA ILE A 176 2.34 -12.82 -6.22
C ILE A 176 2.90 -11.70 -7.08
N ASP A 177 2.04 -11.14 -7.92
CA ASP A 177 2.37 -10.06 -8.85
C ASP A 177 1.43 -8.85 -8.76
N PHE A 178 0.45 -8.89 -7.84
CA PHE A 178 -0.45 -7.79 -7.55
C PHE A 178 -0.97 -7.87 -6.12
N ALA A 179 -1.15 -6.71 -5.49
CA ALA A 179 -1.87 -6.59 -4.22
C ALA A 179 -2.63 -5.25 -4.16
N CYS A 180 -3.72 -5.20 -3.38
CA CYS A 180 -4.40 -3.96 -3.06
C CYS A 180 -5.06 -3.99 -1.69
N ILE A 181 -5.14 -2.82 -1.04
CA ILE A 181 -5.92 -2.58 0.17
C ILE A 181 -7.14 -1.74 -0.23
N VAL A 182 -8.33 -2.16 0.18
CA VAL A 182 -9.58 -1.44 -0.06
C VAL A 182 -10.00 -0.73 1.20
N PHE A 183 -9.89 0.61 1.21
CA PHE A 183 -10.26 1.46 2.34
C PHE A 183 -11.71 1.91 2.27
N ILE A 184 -12.24 2.16 1.08
CA ILE A 184 -13.62 2.58 0.87
C ILE A 184 -14.26 1.62 -0.11
N GLU A 185 -15.30 0.94 0.34
CA GLU A 185 -16.11 0.07 -0.50
C GLU A 185 -17.09 0.86 -1.36
N GLU A 186 -17.38 0.38 -2.58
CA GLU A 186 -18.42 0.94 -3.46
C GLU A 186 -19.84 0.71 -2.94
#